data_14e0ca532b5c969625d14e0d58687639
#
_entry.id   14e0ca532b5c969625d14e0d58687639
#
_cell.length_a   1.000
_cell.length_b   1.000
_cell.length_c   1.000
_cell.angle_alpha   90.00
_cell.angle_beta   90.00
_cell.angle_gamma   90.00
#
_symmetry.space_group_name_H-M   'P 1'
#
loop_
_entity.id
_entity.type
_entity.pdbx_description
1 polymer ?
#
loop_
_entity_poly.entity_id
_entity_poly.type
_entity_poly.pdbx_seq_one_letter_code
_entity_poly.pdbx_strand_id
1 'polypeptide(L)'
;MSPEIVIFYLEEQDRFLYYIFDGKLNLLEDFDSKKYEDFKKSLYLISDKFNSFKINLPDTSKRNISKAAPVLLEEKLLDNVNSFVWNLNKNGKNIVCISKHNLESFITKFEHLNLSSLKSFENIEITNPSVFIFGESVILTISENYNFNTKINQLENFLIDIQNKENLDTIDCYLDENSKFDVSKFEILNPKIFKKESDIFSDLNINWTTATNNFLVNEYEPKILWSKIFNKFSFYFYSATAVISVFIFSNLIQVFSLIISNSYLEEELLASFKQKFPNQEIKSDLIRQVNSLINIESTSADQLRKIGIISESITLSEDINLVSIKFDRDNFNLEVETSSYAEIENLINLISSMGVESRAGASRRLNNKILGEINVQQF
;
A
#
# COMPACT_ATOMS: atom_id res chain seq x y z
N MET A 1 10.44 13.67 -20.70
CA MET A 1 9.96 14.42 -19.49
C MET A 1 8.74 15.21 -19.92
N SER A 2 7.71 15.30 -19.07
CA SER A 2 6.62 16.26 -19.34
C SER A 2 7.18 17.67 -19.17
N PRO A 3 6.84 18.62 -20.04
CA PRO A 3 7.32 19.99 -19.92
C PRO A 3 6.85 20.62 -18.59
N GLU A 4 7.70 21.46 -18.01
CA GLU A 4 7.47 22.15 -16.76
C GLU A 4 7.58 23.66 -16.97
N ILE A 5 6.78 24.46 -16.27
CA ILE A 5 6.92 25.90 -16.24
C ILE A 5 7.91 26.27 -15.14
N VAL A 6 8.97 26.92 -15.54
CA VAL A 6 9.96 27.50 -14.62
C VAL A 6 9.73 29.01 -14.57
N ILE A 7 9.56 29.54 -13.38
CA ILE A 7 9.26 30.94 -13.12
C ILE A 7 10.41 31.49 -12.29
N PHE A 8 11.00 32.58 -12.71
CA PHE A 8 11.91 33.37 -11.87
C PHE A 8 11.18 34.61 -11.39
N TYR A 9 11.30 34.90 -10.13
CA TYR A 9 10.79 36.11 -9.53
C TYR A 9 11.94 36.93 -8.95
N LEU A 10 12.15 38.09 -9.54
CA LEU A 10 13.12 39.09 -9.10
C LEU A 10 12.41 40.01 -8.09
N GLU A 11 12.62 39.79 -6.79
CA GLU A 11 11.86 40.49 -5.75
C GLU A 11 12.08 42.01 -5.80
N GLU A 12 13.32 42.44 -5.99
CA GLU A 12 13.67 43.86 -6.00
C GLU A 12 12.98 44.66 -7.10
N GLN A 13 12.75 43.99 -8.24
CA GLN A 13 12.08 44.57 -9.42
C GLN A 13 10.58 44.29 -9.45
N ASP A 14 10.05 43.49 -8.51
CA ASP A 14 8.70 42.93 -8.51
C ASP A 14 8.32 42.32 -9.89
N ARG A 15 9.23 41.57 -10.48
CA ARG A 15 9.11 41.09 -11.88
C ARG A 15 9.19 39.60 -11.97
N PHE A 16 8.33 39.03 -12.83
CA PHE A 16 8.34 37.62 -13.19
C PHE A 16 8.91 37.42 -14.60
N LEU A 17 9.68 36.32 -14.73
CA LEU A 17 10.13 35.78 -16.02
C LEU A 17 9.65 34.34 -16.11
N TYR A 18 8.96 34.01 -17.19
CA TYR A 18 8.30 32.72 -17.39
C TYR A 18 8.99 31.94 -18.48
N TYR A 19 9.25 30.64 -18.25
CA TYR A 19 9.88 29.75 -19.21
C TYR A 19 9.17 28.41 -19.26
N ILE A 20 9.20 27.79 -20.43
CA ILE A 20 8.95 26.35 -20.59
C ILE A 20 10.29 25.64 -20.54
N PHE A 21 10.39 24.62 -19.71
CA PHE A 21 11.52 23.71 -19.64
C PHE A 21 11.16 22.35 -20.21
N ASP A 22 11.77 22.00 -21.33
CA ASP A 22 11.66 20.70 -22.02
C ASP A 22 13.05 20.08 -22.29
N GLY A 23 14.02 20.37 -21.42
CA GLY A 23 15.45 20.11 -21.54
C GLY A 23 16.27 21.38 -21.75
N LYS A 24 15.63 22.45 -22.24
CA LYS A 24 16.17 23.82 -22.27
C LYS A 24 15.10 24.81 -21.84
N LEU A 25 15.54 25.97 -21.34
CA LEU A 25 14.63 27.05 -21.00
C LEU A 25 14.27 27.84 -22.25
N ASN A 26 13.00 27.91 -22.57
CA ASN A 26 12.45 28.75 -23.64
C ASN A 26 11.56 29.83 -23.02
N LEU A 27 11.92 31.10 -23.23
CA LEU A 27 11.18 32.22 -22.67
C LEU A 27 9.75 32.27 -23.21
N LEU A 28 8.80 32.52 -22.29
CA LEU A 28 7.40 32.79 -22.61
C LEU A 28 7.16 34.29 -22.51
N GLU A 29 6.99 34.97 -23.65
CA GLU A 29 6.71 36.40 -23.68
C GLU A 29 5.35 36.73 -23.07
N ASP A 30 4.35 35.85 -23.34
CA ASP A 30 3.00 35.95 -22.78
C ASP A 30 2.65 34.71 -21.96
N PHE A 31 2.60 34.86 -20.64
CA PHE A 31 2.19 33.79 -19.76
C PHE A 31 0.70 33.85 -19.45
N ASP A 32 -0.07 32.89 -19.97
CA ASP A 32 -1.47 32.70 -19.60
C ASP A 32 -1.60 31.53 -18.59
N SER A 33 -1.96 31.85 -17.35
CA SER A 33 -2.10 30.87 -16.28
C SER A 33 -3.12 29.77 -16.59
N LYS A 34 -4.15 30.06 -17.39
CA LYS A 34 -5.19 29.10 -17.79
C LYS A 34 -4.65 28.11 -18.83
N LYS A 35 -3.89 28.60 -19.81
CA LYS A 35 -3.28 27.76 -20.85
C LYS A 35 -2.30 26.74 -20.26
N TYR A 36 -1.64 27.10 -19.17
CA TYR A 36 -0.64 26.29 -18.50
C TYR A 36 -1.11 25.75 -17.13
N GLU A 37 -2.42 25.58 -16.95
CA GLU A 37 -2.99 25.15 -15.67
C GLU A 37 -2.51 23.73 -15.27
N ASP A 38 -2.38 22.82 -16.24
CA ASP A 38 -1.98 21.43 -16.03
C ASP A 38 -0.47 21.20 -15.91
N PHE A 39 0.33 22.23 -16.17
CA PHE A 39 1.77 22.13 -16.07
C PHE A 39 2.23 22.24 -14.62
N LYS A 40 3.27 21.48 -14.27
CA LYS A 40 4.00 21.72 -13.03
C LYS A 40 4.66 23.08 -13.09
N LYS A 41 4.60 23.86 -12.01
CA LYS A 41 5.16 25.19 -11.95
C LYS A 41 6.17 25.25 -10.82
N SER A 42 7.43 25.51 -11.15
CA SER A 42 8.52 25.74 -10.22
C SER A 42 8.90 27.21 -10.18
N LEU A 43 8.79 27.83 -9.00
CA LEU A 43 9.18 29.21 -8.80
C LEU A 43 10.57 29.28 -8.16
N TYR A 44 11.47 29.99 -8.79
CA TYR A 44 12.78 30.36 -8.27
C TYR A 44 12.75 31.81 -7.79
N LEU A 45 12.98 31.99 -6.50
CA LEU A 45 13.05 33.31 -5.89
C LEU A 45 14.49 33.83 -5.93
N ILE A 46 14.62 35.05 -6.43
CA ILE A 46 15.84 35.87 -6.35
C ILE A 46 15.52 36.97 -5.32
N SER A 47 15.96 36.77 -4.08
CA SER A 47 15.53 37.55 -2.93
C SER A 47 16.61 37.53 -1.85
N ASP A 48 16.82 38.68 -1.20
CA ASP A 48 17.73 38.82 -0.04
C ASP A 48 17.19 38.25 1.28
N LYS A 49 15.98 37.62 1.26
CA LYS A 49 15.34 37.05 2.43
C LYS A 49 15.80 35.62 2.75
N PHE A 50 16.57 35.02 1.85
CA PHE A 50 17.21 33.75 2.10
C PHE A 50 18.56 33.93 2.78
N ASN A 51 18.84 33.06 3.75
CA ASN A 51 20.14 32.96 4.37
C ASN A 51 20.77 31.63 4.07
N SER A 52 22.02 31.63 3.62
CA SER A 52 22.78 30.41 3.34
C SER A 52 23.91 30.26 4.34
N PHE A 53 24.04 29.08 4.94
CA PHE A 53 25.05 28.79 5.95
C PHE A 53 25.81 27.52 5.58
N LYS A 54 27.15 27.60 5.62
CA LYS A 54 28.01 26.44 5.48
C LYS A 54 27.93 25.56 6.72
N ILE A 55 27.84 24.25 6.51
CA ILE A 55 27.86 23.23 7.56
C ILE A 55 29.19 22.52 7.56
N ASN A 56 29.91 22.63 8.67
CA ASN A 56 31.13 21.86 8.90
C ASN A 56 30.77 20.59 9.67
N LEU A 57 30.21 19.60 8.97
CA LEU A 57 29.97 18.30 9.55
C LEU A 57 30.94 17.27 8.95
N PRO A 58 31.44 16.31 9.75
CA PRO A 58 32.17 15.17 9.21
C PRO A 58 31.28 14.41 8.23
N ASP A 59 31.91 13.68 7.29
CA ASP A 59 31.21 12.88 6.28
C ASP A 59 30.26 11.87 6.94
N THR A 60 29.01 12.29 7.12
CA THR A 60 27.93 11.52 7.70
C THR A 60 26.77 11.41 6.72
N SER A 61 25.88 10.43 6.95
CA SER A 61 24.71 10.26 6.10
C SER A 61 23.80 11.51 6.12
N LYS A 62 23.18 11.84 5.00
CA LYS A 62 22.22 12.97 4.87
C LYS A 62 21.15 12.98 5.98
N ARG A 63 20.75 11.80 6.47
CA ARG A 63 19.79 11.67 7.57
C ARG A 63 20.33 12.21 8.89
N ASN A 64 21.62 12.00 9.17
CA ASN A 64 22.26 12.51 10.39
C ASN A 64 22.48 14.02 10.29
N ILE A 65 22.84 14.50 9.11
CA ILE A 65 22.96 15.94 8.82
C ILE A 65 21.62 16.63 9.06
N SER A 66 20.53 16.07 8.53
CA SER A 66 19.18 16.63 8.71
C SER A 66 18.75 16.71 10.18
N LYS A 67 19.19 15.79 11.03
CA LYS A 67 18.93 15.81 12.47
C LYS A 67 19.79 16.84 13.23
N ALA A 68 21.01 17.05 12.80
CA ALA A 68 21.95 18.01 13.41
C ALA A 68 21.69 19.45 12.93
N ALA A 69 21.06 19.63 11.76
CA ALA A 69 20.86 20.93 11.14
C ALA A 69 20.18 21.96 12.05
N PRO A 70 19.09 21.65 12.80
CA PRO A 70 18.49 22.62 13.71
C PRO A 70 19.47 23.17 14.76
N VAL A 71 20.27 22.31 15.37
CA VAL A 71 21.24 22.70 16.40
C VAL A 71 22.31 23.61 15.80
N LEU A 72 22.79 23.29 14.59
CA LEU A 72 23.77 24.12 13.90
C LEU A 72 23.23 25.46 13.45
N LEU A 73 21.94 25.52 13.13
CA LEU A 73 21.25 26.76 12.80
C LEU A 73 21.04 27.62 14.02
N GLU A 74 20.77 27.06 15.21
CA GLU A 74 20.67 27.82 16.46
C GLU A 74 21.92 28.64 16.78
N GLU A 75 23.11 28.08 16.46
CA GLU A 75 24.37 28.81 16.65
C GLU A 75 24.59 29.95 15.64
N LYS A 76 23.89 29.92 14.52
CA LYS A 76 24.08 30.86 13.41
C LYS A 76 22.98 31.90 13.28
N LEU A 77 21.78 31.54 13.70
CA LEU A 77 20.62 32.42 13.65
C LEU A 77 20.50 33.25 14.95
N LEU A 78 20.11 34.48 14.81
CA LEU A 78 19.80 35.36 15.97
C LEU A 78 18.43 35.04 16.58
N ASP A 79 17.56 34.38 15.78
CA ASP A 79 16.19 34.05 16.16
C ASP A 79 16.04 32.54 16.37
N ASN A 80 14.89 32.13 16.94
CA ASN A 80 14.58 30.75 17.17
C ASN A 80 14.49 29.98 15.85
N VAL A 81 15.18 28.83 15.74
CA VAL A 81 15.21 27.96 14.56
C VAL A 81 13.81 27.52 14.11
N ASN A 82 12.87 27.37 15.04
CA ASN A 82 11.48 27.01 14.73
C ASN A 82 10.70 28.07 13.96
N SER A 83 11.23 29.32 13.90
CA SER A 83 10.67 30.40 13.10
C SER A 83 11.15 30.39 11.65
N PHE A 84 12.00 29.43 11.28
CA PHE A 84 12.53 29.29 9.93
C PHE A 84 12.08 27.98 9.26
N VAL A 85 11.97 28.02 7.94
CA VAL A 85 11.96 26.84 7.07
C VAL A 85 13.33 26.74 6.44
N TRP A 86 13.92 25.56 6.47
CA TRP A 86 15.27 25.34 5.97
C TRP A 86 15.38 24.09 5.13
N ASN A 87 16.35 24.11 4.22
CA ASN A 87 16.68 22.99 3.35
C ASN A 87 18.18 22.83 3.22
N LEU A 88 18.62 21.59 3.09
CA LEU A 88 19.99 21.26 2.73
C LEU A 88 20.17 21.35 1.22
N ASN A 89 21.29 21.87 0.75
CA ASN A 89 21.64 21.73 -0.66
C ASN A 89 21.91 20.26 -1.03
N LYS A 90 22.03 19.94 -2.32
CA LYS A 90 22.18 18.56 -2.77
C LYS A 90 23.45 17.88 -2.24
N ASN A 91 24.55 18.57 -2.15
CA ASN A 91 25.82 18.05 -1.63
C ASN A 91 25.83 17.98 -0.10
N GLY A 92 24.81 18.52 0.58
CA GLY A 92 24.69 18.46 2.05
C GLY A 92 25.64 19.38 2.81
N LYS A 93 26.30 20.32 2.12
CA LYS A 93 27.32 21.19 2.72
C LYS A 93 26.77 22.53 3.17
N ASN A 94 25.69 23.00 2.57
CA ASN A 94 25.06 24.26 2.90
C ASN A 94 23.58 24.06 3.33
N ILE A 95 23.16 24.83 4.32
CA ILE A 95 21.75 25.01 4.68
C ILE A 95 21.30 26.36 4.14
N VAL A 96 20.20 26.34 3.40
CA VAL A 96 19.49 27.57 3.04
C VAL A 96 18.21 27.65 3.86
N CYS A 97 17.95 28.79 4.47
CA CYS A 97 16.76 29.00 5.28
C CYS A 97 16.07 30.33 4.93
N ILE A 98 14.78 30.36 5.22
CA ILE A 98 13.93 31.56 5.11
C ILE A 98 13.02 31.61 6.34
N SER A 99 12.72 32.77 6.86
CA SER A 99 11.76 32.90 7.94
C SER A 99 10.37 32.47 7.50
N LYS A 100 9.61 31.83 8.39
CA LYS A 100 8.22 31.41 8.12
C LYS A 100 7.36 32.56 7.65
N HIS A 101 7.50 33.73 8.29
CA HIS A 101 6.78 34.95 7.93
C HIS A 101 7.04 35.34 6.46
N ASN A 102 8.30 35.34 6.02
CA ASN A 102 8.64 35.71 4.64
C ASN A 102 8.13 34.65 3.67
N LEU A 103 8.26 33.35 4.02
CA LEU A 103 7.74 32.25 3.19
C LEU A 103 6.22 32.34 3.01
N GLU A 104 5.47 32.58 4.09
CA GLU A 104 4.02 32.76 4.05
C GLU A 104 3.61 33.97 3.21
N SER A 105 4.36 35.07 3.32
CA SER A 105 4.15 36.26 2.48
C SER A 105 4.31 35.90 0.99
N PHE A 106 5.35 35.15 0.61
CA PHE A 106 5.54 34.71 -0.76
C PHE A 106 4.46 33.74 -1.21
N ILE A 107 4.08 32.75 -0.37
CA ILE A 107 3.02 31.80 -0.70
C ILE A 107 1.70 32.54 -0.97
N THR A 108 1.33 33.48 -0.12
CA THR A 108 0.12 34.29 -0.29
C THR A 108 0.19 35.12 -1.57
N LYS A 109 1.32 35.79 -1.81
CA LYS A 109 1.54 36.59 -3.02
C LYS A 109 1.40 35.77 -4.30
N PHE A 110 1.84 34.52 -4.29
CA PHE A 110 1.90 33.67 -5.48
C PHE A 110 0.83 32.56 -5.49
N GLU A 111 -0.17 32.61 -4.64
CA GLU A 111 -1.26 31.62 -4.57
C GLU A 111 -1.94 31.42 -5.94
N HIS A 112 -2.14 32.50 -6.69
CA HIS A 112 -2.74 32.46 -8.03
C HIS A 112 -1.96 31.66 -9.06
N LEU A 113 -0.66 31.39 -8.83
CA LEU A 113 0.18 30.60 -9.73
C LEU A 113 0.01 29.10 -9.57
N ASN A 114 -0.57 28.60 -8.48
CA ASN A 114 -0.69 27.17 -8.16
C ASN A 114 0.67 26.45 -8.24
N LEU A 115 1.63 26.90 -7.49
CA LEU A 115 3.01 26.40 -7.52
C LEU A 115 3.10 24.95 -7.07
N SER A 116 3.89 24.16 -7.77
CA SER A 116 4.31 22.81 -7.36
C SER A 116 5.57 22.84 -6.49
N SER A 117 6.41 23.83 -6.67
CA SER A 117 7.62 24.04 -5.87
C SER A 117 7.99 25.51 -5.79
N LEU A 118 8.59 25.90 -4.65
CA LEU A 118 9.19 27.19 -4.41
C LEU A 118 10.64 26.94 -3.99
N LYS A 119 11.57 27.58 -4.69
CA LYS A 119 13.00 27.32 -4.60
C LYS A 119 13.78 28.64 -4.48
N SER A 120 14.95 28.60 -3.84
CA SER A 120 15.88 29.72 -3.87
C SER A 120 16.84 29.58 -5.04
N PHE A 121 17.11 30.67 -5.75
CA PHE A 121 18.12 30.68 -6.80
C PHE A 121 19.53 30.47 -6.25
N GLU A 122 19.84 30.97 -5.07
CA GLU A 122 21.13 30.81 -4.41
C GLU A 122 21.53 29.35 -4.18
N ASN A 123 20.57 28.46 -4.11
CA ASN A 123 20.79 27.03 -3.86
C ASN A 123 21.08 26.21 -5.13
N ILE A 124 21.27 26.88 -6.26
CA ILE A 124 21.55 26.23 -7.54
C ILE A 124 23.03 25.84 -7.57
N GLU A 125 23.29 24.58 -7.93
CA GLU A 125 24.64 24.10 -8.18
C GLU A 125 25.10 24.54 -9.57
N ILE A 126 26.01 25.48 -9.63
CA ILE A 126 26.65 25.96 -10.85
C ILE A 126 28.07 25.43 -10.87
N THR A 127 28.50 24.94 -12.01
CA THR A 127 29.81 24.24 -12.14
C THR A 127 31.00 25.21 -12.01
N ASN A 128 30.84 26.43 -12.54
CA ASN A 128 31.89 27.44 -12.53
C ASN A 128 31.58 28.52 -11.49
N PRO A 129 32.60 29.08 -10.85
CA PRO A 129 32.44 30.29 -10.02
C PRO A 129 31.73 31.38 -10.83
N SER A 130 30.61 31.89 -10.30
CA SER A 130 29.74 32.79 -11.06
C SER A 130 29.18 33.92 -10.20
N VAL A 131 29.02 35.06 -10.81
CA VAL A 131 28.32 36.23 -10.27
C VAL A 131 27.17 36.59 -11.20
N PHE A 132 25.97 36.75 -10.65
CA PHE A 132 24.79 37.14 -11.40
C PHE A 132 24.32 38.49 -10.92
N ILE A 133 24.15 39.44 -11.83
CA ILE A 133 23.73 40.80 -11.52
C ILE A 133 22.35 41.04 -12.16
N PHE A 134 21.34 41.25 -11.29
CA PHE A 134 19.95 41.52 -11.68
C PHE A 134 19.53 42.88 -11.07
N GLY A 135 19.67 43.95 -11.80
CA GLY A 135 19.45 45.29 -11.28
C GLY A 135 20.43 45.65 -10.16
N GLU A 136 19.94 45.84 -8.94
CA GLU A 136 20.78 46.05 -7.74
C GLU A 136 21.06 44.75 -6.96
N SER A 137 20.37 43.68 -7.24
CA SER A 137 20.59 42.41 -6.61
C SER A 137 21.74 41.62 -7.26
N VAL A 138 22.61 41.06 -6.47
CA VAL A 138 23.77 40.30 -6.90
C VAL A 138 23.76 38.94 -6.21
N ILE A 139 23.87 37.90 -6.99
CA ILE A 139 24.00 36.53 -6.48
C ILE A 139 25.42 36.06 -6.75
N LEU A 140 26.08 35.68 -5.69
CA LEU A 140 27.42 35.09 -5.71
C LEU A 140 27.28 33.59 -5.59
N THR A 141 27.83 32.84 -6.55
CA THR A 141 27.90 31.38 -6.55
C THR A 141 29.32 30.97 -6.88
N ILE A 142 30.23 31.25 -5.97
CA ILE A 142 31.68 31.16 -6.23
C ILE A 142 32.28 29.94 -5.54
N SER A 143 31.99 29.78 -4.25
CA SER A 143 32.47 28.66 -3.45
C SER A 143 31.47 28.36 -2.33
N GLU A 144 31.76 27.33 -1.53
CA GLU A 144 30.92 27.03 -0.36
C GLU A 144 30.82 28.17 0.65
N ASN A 145 31.79 29.09 0.65
CA ASN A 145 31.82 30.26 1.56
C ASN A 145 31.13 31.49 0.96
N TYR A 146 31.08 31.57 -0.37
CA TYR A 146 30.54 32.69 -1.13
C TYR A 146 29.39 32.22 -2.01
N ASN A 147 28.31 31.80 -1.38
CA ASN A 147 27.06 31.43 -2.03
C ASN A 147 25.90 32.11 -1.31
N PHE A 148 25.63 33.34 -1.68
CA PHE A 148 24.62 34.18 -1.06
C PHE A 148 24.20 35.33 -1.97
N ASN A 149 23.10 36.00 -1.62
CA ASN A 149 22.62 37.21 -2.25
C ASN A 149 23.15 38.43 -1.54
N THR A 150 23.50 39.47 -2.30
CA THR A 150 23.96 40.74 -1.79
C THR A 150 23.51 41.89 -2.73
N LYS A 151 23.87 43.12 -2.38
CA LYS A 151 23.60 44.27 -3.22
C LYS A 151 24.82 44.69 -4.01
N ILE A 152 24.58 45.33 -5.16
CA ILE A 152 25.64 45.74 -6.10
C ILE A 152 26.67 46.67 -5.44
N ASN A 153 26.24 47.50 -4.49
CA ASN A 153 27.12 48.41 -3.75
C ASN A 153 28.09 47.66 -2.80
N GLN A 154 27.83 46.41 -2.47
CA GLN A 154 28.69 45.57 -1.62
C GLN A 154 29.58 44.63 -2.45
N LEU A 155 29.25 44.43 -3.71
CA LEU A 155 29.94 43.48 -4.61
C LEU A 155 31.44 43.77 -4.68
N GLU A 156 31.86 45.02 -4.78
CA GLU A 156 33.29 45.38 -4.85
C GLU A 156 34.07 44.88 -3.64
N ASN A 157 33.53 45.01 -2.43
CA ASN A 157 34.16 44.55 -1.20
C ASN A 157 34.29 43.03 -1.17
N PHE A 158 33.26 42.32 -1.62
CA PHE A 158 33.28 40.85 -1.71
C PHE A 158 34.26 40.35 -2.76
N LEU A 159 34.35 41.01 -3.91
CA LEU A 159 35.31 40.63 -4.95
C LEU A 159 36.74 40.79 -4.50
N ILE A 160 37.06 41.87 -3.77
CA ILE A 160 38.39 42.09 -3.16
C ILE A 160 38.70 41.00 -2.13
N ASP A 161 37.72 40.64 -1.28
CA ASP A 161 37.88 39.60 -0.26
C ASP A 161 38.08 38.21 -0.93
N ILE A 162 37.30 37.90 -1.96
CA ILE A 162 37.42 36.68 -2.73
C ILE A 162 38.80 36.56 -3.40
N GLN A 163 39.25 37.66 -4.05
CA GLN A 163 40.58 37.67 -4.71
C GLN A 163 41.73 37.44 -3.73
N ASN A 164 41.54 37.89 -2.50
CA ASN A 164 42.57 37.70 -1.45
C ASN A 164 42.55 36.33 -0.78
N LYS A 165 41.38 35.65 -0.74
CA LYS A 165 41.21 34.43 0.03
C LYS A 165 41.08 33.17 -0.83
N GLU A 166 40.53 33.31 -2.02
CA GLU A 166 40.28 32.21 -2.95
C GLU A 166 41.27 32.30 -4.13
N ASN A 167 41.99 31.22 -4.42
CA ASN A 167 42.87 31.16 -5.58
C ASN A 167 42.07 30.87 -6.85
N LEU A 168 41.29 31.86 -7.30
CA LEU A 168 40.49 31.73 -8.51
C LEU A 168 41.11 32.50 -9.66
N ASP A 169 41.24 31.85 -10.80
CA ASP A 169 41.76 32.49 -12.00
C ASP A 169 40.71 33.43 -12.63
N THR A 170 39.47 32.94 -12.72
CA THR A 170 38.35 33.70 -13.36
C THR A 170 37.01 33.39 -12.72
N ILE A 171 36.13 34.38 -12.71
CA ILE A 171 34.73 34.26 -12.27
C ILE A 171 33.82 34.71 -13.42
N ASP A 172 32.91 33.85 -13.85
CA ASP A 172 31.92 34.20 -14.87
C ASP A 172 30.94 35.24 -14.31
N CYS A 173 30.86 36.41 -14.94
CA CYS A 173 29.97 37.50 -14.50
C CYS A 173 28.84 37.69 -15.50
N TYR A 174 27.63 37.30 -15.09
CA TYR A 174 26.40 37.37 -15.92
C TYR A 174 25.65 38.66 -15.61
N LEU A 175 25.49 39.52 -16.61
CA LEU A 175 24.80 40.81 -16.47
C LEU A 175 24.10 41.20 -17.78
N ASP A 176 23.10 42.06 -17.70
CA ASP A 176 22.47 42.66 -18.88
C ASP A 176 23.22 43.94 -19.35
N GLU A 177 22.93 44.37 -20.58
CA GLU A 177 23.55 45.58 -21.18
C GLU A 177 23.22 46.87 -20.41
N ASN A 178 22.15 46.89 -19.59
CA ASN A 178 21.70 48.01 -18.81
C ASN A 178 22.28 48.04 -17.38
N SER A 179 23.07 47.05 -17.02
CA SER A 179 23.70 47.02 -15.71
C SER A 179 24.61 48.17 -15.48
N LYS A 180 24.48 48.81 -14.32
CA LYS A 180 25.32 49.93 -13.91
C LYS A 180 26.69 49.50 -13.36
N PHE A 181 26.95 48.22 -13.27
CA PHE A 181 28.19 47.69 -12.71
C PHE A 181 29.32 47.74 -13.74
N ASP A 182 30.40 48.41 -13.37
CA ASP A 182 31.59 48.48 -14.22
C ASP A 182 32.50 47.28 -13.99
N VAL A 183 32.32 46.22 -14.82
CA VAL A 183 33.07 44.97 -14.75
C VAL A 183 34.55 45.18 -15.05
N SER A 184 34.92 46.22 -15.81
CA SER A 184 36.28 46.47 -16.24
C SER A 184 37.28 46.79 -15.11
N LYS A 185 36.72 47.14 -13.93
CA LYS A 185 37.50 47.37 -12.71
C LYS A 185 38.12 46.09 -12.09
N PHE A 186 37.62 44.92 -12.48
CA PHE A 186 38.02 43.67 -11.83
C PHE A 186 38.50 42.65 -12.90
N GLU A 187 39.78 42.47 -12.97
CA GLU A 187 40.42 41.51 -13.94
C GLU A 187 39.99 40.05 -13.74
N ILE A 188 39.58 39.71 -12.52
CA ILE A 188 39.09 38.35 -12.21
C ILE A 188 37.73 38.03 -12.84
N LEU A 189 36.96 39.05 -13.23
CA LEU A 189 35.63 38.86 -13.81
C LEU A 189 35.71 38.62 -15.33
N ASN A 190 35.10 37.52 -15.76
CA ASN A 190 34.87 37.21 -17.17
C ASN A 190 33.41 37.62 -17.55
N PRO A 191 33.22 38.83 -18.13
CA PRO A 191 31.87 39.33 -18.36
C PRO A 191 31.15 38.57 -19.50
N LYS A 192 29.94 38.10 -19.20
CA LYS A 192 28.95 37.58 -20.14
C LYS A 192 27.79 38.53 -20.19
N ILE A 193 27.79 39.40 -21.20
CA ILE A 193 26.82 40.48 -21.32
C ILE A 193 25.67 40.02 -22.22
N PHE A 194 24.43 40.13 -21.71
CA PHE A 194 23.23 39.75 -22.39
C PHE A 194 22.35 40.98 -22.75
N LYS A 195 21.60 40.89 -23.80
CA LYS A 195 20.66 41.97 -24.19
C LYS A 195 19.53 42.17 -23.17
N LYS A 196 19.11 41.09 -22.57
CA LYS A 196 18.04 41.08 -21.56
C LYS A 196 18.40 40.12 -20.45
N GLU A 197 17.99 40.45 -19.22
CA GLU A 197 18.13 39.56 -18.04
C GLU A 197 17.55 38.16 -18.30
N SER A 198 16.45 38.09 -19.08
CA SER A 198 15.83 36.79 -19.45
C SER A 198 16.79 35.85 -20.17
N ASP A 199 17.73 36.38 -20.94
CA ASP A 199 18.64 35.56 -21.73
C ASP A 199 19.69 34.89 -20.90
N ILE A 200 20.01 35.45 -19.72
CA ILE A 200 20.94 34.89 -18.73
C ILE A 200 20.51 33.49 -18.32
N PHE A 201 19.24 33.30 -17.96
CA PHE A 201 18.73 32.00 -17.48
C PHE A 201 18.72 30.93 -18.60
N SER A 202 18.50 31.35 -19.83
CA SER A 202 18.49 30.45 -21.00
C SER A 202 19.88 29.94 -21.35
N ASP A 203 20.94 30.71 -21.05
CA ASP A 203 22.33 30.34 -21.31
C ASP A 203 22.88 29.32 -20.31
N LEU A 204 22.26 29.27 -19.11
CA LEU A 204 22.68 28.37 -18.06
C LEU A 204 22.28 26.91 -18.38
N ASN A 205 23.27 26.05 -18.51
CA ASN A 205 23.05 24.61 -18.73
C ASN A 205 22.72 23.88 -17.42
N ILE A 206 21.54 24.16 -16.86
CA ILE A 206 21.09 23.63 -15.55
C ILE A 206 19.84 22.79 -15.75
N ASN A 207 19.76 21.67 -15.06
CA ASN A 207 18.54 20.92 -14.94
C ASN A 207 17.61 21.57 -13.88
N TRP A 208 16.78 22.48 -14.33
CA TRP A 208 15.92 23.30 -13.47
C TRP A 208 14.89 22.52 -12.67
N THR A 209 14.50 21.33 -13.13
CA THR A 209 13.51 20.49 -12.37
C THR A 209 14.11 19.92 -11.10
N THR A 210 15.40 19.64 -11.08
CA THR A 210 16.11 18.99 -9.97
C THR A 210 17.23 19.83 -9.37
N ALA A 211 17.36 21.09 -9.78
CA ALA A 211 18.50 21.93 -9.44
C ALA A 211 18.61 22.20 -7.94
N THR A 212 17.47 22.36 -7.26
CA THR A 212 17.45 22.73 -5.85
C THR A 212 16.32 22.06 -5.08
N ASN A 213 16.36 22.17 -3.76
CA ASN A 213 15.32 21.69 -2.86
C ASN A 213 14.09 22.61 -2.82
N ASN A 214 12.94 22.04 -2.55
CA ASN A 214 11.68 22.73 -2.46
C ASN A 214 11.42 23.25 -1.03
N PHE A 215 10.97 24.50 -0.88
CA PHE A 215 10.56 25.08 0.40
C PHE A 215 9.07 24.83 0.71
N LEU A 216 8.28 24.41 -0.28
CA LEU A 216 6.91 23.95 -0.04
C LEU A 216 6.93 22.52 0.50
N VAL A 217 7.20 22.38 1.79
CA VAL A 217 7.30 21.09 2.51
C VAL A 217 6.42 21.13 3.76
N ASN A 218 6.01 19.96 4.24
CA ASN A 218 5.17 19.80 5.43
C ASN A 218 3.88 20.64 5.36
N GLU A 219 3.72 21.62 6.25
CA GLU A 219 2.53 22.48 6.33
C GLU A 219 2.33 23.36 5.09
N TYR A 220 3.38 23.59 4.32
CA TYR A 220 3.37 24.40 3.08
C TYR A 220 3.25 23.55 1.81
N GLU A 221 3.13 22.23 1.91
CA GLU A 221 2.96 21.37 0.73
C GLU A 221 1.69 21.75 -0.05
N PRO A 222 1.76 21.81 -1.40
CA PRO A 222 0.59 22.08 -2.22
C PRO A 222 -0.50 21.05 -1.94
N LYS A 223 -1.68 21.51 -1.55
CA LYS A 223 -2.81 20.63 -1.28
C LYS A 223 -3.23 19.93 -2.57
N ILE A 224 -3.38 18.61 -2.51
CA ILE A 224 -3.90 17.83 -3.64
C ILE A 224 -5.34 18.28 -3.91
N LEU A 225 -5.56 18.90 -5.06
CA LEU A 225 -6.89 19.29 -5.49
C LEU A 225 -7.61 18.06 -6.06
N TRP A 226 -8.25 17.29 -5.19
CA TRP A 226 -9.01 16.10 -5.57
C TRP A 226 -10.03 16.37 -6.66
N SER A 227 -10.64 17.57 -6.67
CA SER A 227 -11.56 17.99 -7.73
C SER A 227 -10.94 17.97 -9.11
N LYS A 228 -9.69 18.42 -9.27
CA LYS A 228 -8.96 18.37 -10.55
C LYS A 228 -8.65 16.93 -10.98
N ILE A 229 -8.25 16.08 -10.03
CA ILE A 229 -8.01 14.66 -10.30
C ILE A 229 -9.31 13.98 -10.74
N PHE A 230 -10.42 14.21 -10.01
CA PHE A 230 -11.72 13.67 -10.37
C PHE A 230 -12.17 14.12 -11.76
N ASN A 231 -12.03 15.40 -12.10
CA ASN A 231 -12.42 15.91 -13.42
C ASN A 231 -11.56 15.29 -14.54
N LYS A 232 -10.25 15.17 -14.34
CA LYS A 232 -9.34 14.60 -15.35
C LYS A 232 -9.55 13.10 -15.56
N PHE A 233 -9.89 12.37 -14.51
CA PHE A 233 -10.09 10.92 -14.52
C PHE A 233 -11.56 10.50 -14.37
N SER A 234 -12.50 11.44 -14.53
CA SER A 234 -13.93 11.18 -14.34
C SER A 234 -14.44 9.98 -15.12
N PHE A 235 -14.04 9.85 -16.39
CA PHE A 235 -14.42 8.72 -17.24
C PHE A 235 -14.00 7.38 -16.63
N TYR A 236 -12.79 7.28 -16.09
CA TYR A 236 -12.28 6.05 -15.48
C TYR A 236 -12.99 5.75 -14.15
N PHE A 237 -13.32 6.77 -13.37
CA PHE A 237 -14.11 6.59 -12.15
C PHE A 237 -15.53 6.12 -12.45
N TYR A 238 -16.21 6.70 -13.45
CA TYR A 238 -17.53 6.26 -13.85
C TYR A 238 -17.53 4.84 -14.42
N SER A 239 -16.55 4.49 -15.25
CA SER A 239 -16.41 3.14 -15.80
C SER A 239 -16.12 2.10 -14.70
N ALA A 240 -15.23 2.40 -13.76
CA ALA A 240 -14.97 1.53 -12.61
C ALA A 240 -16.21 1.34 -11.74
N THR A 241 -16.96 2.41 -11.45
CA THR A 241 -18.22 2.35 -10.70
C THR A 241 -19.25 1.50 -11.43
N ALA A 242 -19.38 1.62 -12.74
CA ALA A 242 -20.28 0.80 -13.54
C ALA A 242 -19.94 -0.69 -13.46
N VAL A 243 -18.66 -1.04 -13.60
CA VAL A 243 -18.19 -2.45 -13.47
C VAL A 243 -18.50 -3.02 -12.08
N ILE A 244 -18.19 -2.25 -11.02
CA ILE A 244 -18.47 -2.67 -9.65
C ILE A 244 -19.99 -2.85 -9.44
N SER A 245 -20.80 -1.94 -9.98
CA SER A 245 -22.27 -2.04 -9.88
C SER A 245 -22.79 -3.31 -10.57
N VAL A 246 -22.34 -3.61 -11.78
CA VAL A 246 -22.70 -4.86 -12.50
C VAL A 246 -22.30 -6.08 -11.70
N PHE A 247 -21.11 -6.10 -11.11
CA PHE A 247 -20.66 -7.20 -10.27
C PHE A 247 -21.54 -7.40 -9.04
N ILE A 248 -21.89 -6.31 -8.33
CA ILE A 248 -22.80 -6.38 -7.17
C ILE A 248 -24.19 -6.89 -7.58
N PHE A 249 -24.76 -6.36 -8.67
CA PHE A 249 -26.07 -6.80 -9.17
C PHE A 249 -26.07 -8.28 -9.58
N SER A 250 -25.01 -8.76 -10.24
CA SER A 250 -24.86 -10.16 -10.60
C SER A 250 -24.87 -11.08 -9.37
N ASN A 251 -24.12 -10.71 -8.33
CA ASN A 251 -24.10 -11.48 -7.09
C ASN A 251 -25.47 -11.46 -6.37
N LEU A 252 -26.17 -10.33 -6.35
CA LEU A 252 -27.51 -10.24 -5.78
C LEU A 252 -28.49 -11.15 -6.51
N ILE A 253 -28.49 -11.16 -7.86
CA ILE A 253 -29.32 -12.06 -8.66
C ILE A 253 -29.02 -13.52 -8.33
N GLN A 254 -27.76 -13.91 -8.18
CA GLN A 254 -27.39 -15.27 -7.80
C GLN A 254 -27.92 -15.63 -6.40
N VAL A 255 -27.79 -14.75 -5.42
CA VAL A 255 -28.33 -14.98 -4.07
C VAL A 255 -29.85 -15.14 -4.11
N PHE A 256 -30.58 -14.28 -4.82
CA PHE A 256 -32.02 -14.39 -4.97
C PHE A 256 -32.42 -15.69 -5.67
N SER A 257 -31.71 -16.09 -6.73
CA SER A 257 -31.95 -17.36 -7.43
C SER A 257 -31.73 -18.56 -6.50
N LEU A 258 -30.70 -18.54 -5.67
CA LEU A 258 -30.43 -19.60 -4.69
C LEU A 258 -31.53 -19.66 -3.62
N ILE A 259 -32.03 -18.51 -3.12
CA ILE A 259 -33.13 -18.48 -2.14
C ILE A 259 -34.38 -19.10 -2.73
N ILE A 260 -34.78 -18.72 -3.96
CA ILE A 260 -35.96 -19.25 -4.64
C ILE A 260 -35.79 -20.74 -4.90
N SER A 261 -34.66 -21.17 -5.39
CA SER A 261 -34.33 -22.58 -5.66
C SER A 261 -34.40 -23.42 -4.37
N ASN A 262 -33.88 -22.87 -3.27
CA ASN A 262 -33.87 -23.56 -1.98
C ASN A 262 -35.29 -23.72 -1.42
N SER A 263 -36.14 -22.71 -1.54
CA SER A 263 -37.56 -22.81 -1.10
C SER A 263 -38.34 -23.84 -1.93
N TYR A 264 -38.07 -23.90 -3.25
CA TYR A 264 -38.68 -24.90 -4.11
C TYR A 264 -38.28 -26.33 -3.77
N LEU A 265 -36.96 -26.52 -3.53
CA LEU A 265 -36.43 -27.82 -3.10
C LEU A 265 -36.97 -28.25 -1.73
N GLU A 266 -37.17 -27.31 -0.81
CA GLU A 266 -37.77 -27.57 0.50
C GLU A 266 -39.23 -28.02 0.38
N GLU A 267 -40.02 -27.39 -0.46
CA GLU A 267 -41.41 -27.82 -0.74
C GLU A 267 -41.46 -29.21 -1.39
N GLU A 268 -40.60 -29.51 -2.36
CA GLU A 268 -40.53 -30.81 -3.02
C GLU A 268 -40.08 -31.92 -2.05
N LEU A 269 -39.15 -31.62 -1.19
CA LEU A 269 -38.67 -32.52 -0.13
C LEU A 269 -39.79 -32.81 0.88
N LEU A 270 -40.54 -31.79 1.29
CA LEU A 270 -41.71 -31.93 2.17
C LEU A 270 -42.81 -32.80 1.54
N ALA A 271 -43.09 -32.58 0.26
CA ALA A 271 -44.08 -33.37 -0.48
C ALA A 271 -43.65 -34.87 -0.57
N SER A 272 -42.38 -35.10 -0.92
CA SER A 272 -41.82 -36.46 -1.03
C SER A 272 -41.76 -37.15 0.34
N PHE A 273 -41.48 -36.42 1.41
CA PHE A 273 -41.50 -36.96 2.76
C PHE A 273 -42.89 -37.38 3.19
N LYS A 274 -43.90 -36.55 2.98
CA LYS A 274 -45.32 -36.89 3.29
C LYS A 274 -45.80 -38.08 2.51
N GLN A 275 -45.38 -38.24 1.27
CA GLN A 275 -45.73 -39.39 0.44
C GLN A 275 -45.15 -40.70 0.97
N LYS A 276 -43.89 -40.66 1.41
CA LYS A 276 -43.20 -41.87 1.92
C LYS A 276 -43.52 -42.22 3.36
N PHE A 277 -43.77 -41.19 4.21
CA PHE A 277 -44.03 -41.32 5.64
C PHE A 277 -45.31 -40.65 6.07
N PRO A 278 -46.50 -41.08 5.64
CA PRO A 278 -47.76 -40.39 5.82
C PRO A 278 -48.18 -40.18 7.28
N ASN A 279 -47.69 -41.04 8.20
CA ASN A 279 -48.06 -41.01 9.61
C ASN A 279 -47.02 -40.31 10.53
N GLN A 280 -45.98 -39.71 9.92
CA GLN A 280 -44.93 -39.07 10.69
C GLN A 280 -45.17 -37.55 10.75
N GLU A 281 -45.06 -36.97 11.95
CA GLU A 281 -45.10 -35.52 12.12
C GLU A 281 -43.78 -34.89 11.64
N ILE A 282 -43.90 -33.77 10.93
CA ILE A 282 -42.76 -33.04 10.41
C ILE A 282 -42.06 -32.25 11.53
N LYS A 283 -40.81 -32.50 11.80
CA LYS A 283 -39.99 -31.75 12.72
C LYS A 283 -39.22 -30.65 11.99
N SER A 284 -38.69 -29.68 12.76
CA SER A 284 -37.98 -28.51 12.23
C SER A 284 -36.74 -28.82 11.36
N ASP A 285 -36.12 -30.01 11.51
CA ASP A 285 -34.97 -30.44 10.72
C ASP A 285 -35.35 -31.73 9.94
N LEU A 286 -35.93 -31.54 8.79
CA LEU A 286 -36.41 -32.63 7.94
C LEU A 286 -35.29 -33.54 7.45
N ILE A 287 -34.11 -32.98 7.11
CA ILE A 287 -32.96 -33.75 6.63
C ILE A 287 -32.46 -34.70 7.71
N ARG A 288 -32.35 -34.20 8.94
CA ARG A 288 -31.93 -35.03 10.08
C ARG A 288 -32.98 -36.10 10.41
N GLN A 289 -34.26 -35.75 10.28
CA GLN A 289 -35.36 -36.68 10.48
C GLN A 289 -35.35 -37.83 9.44
N VAL A 290 -35.19 -37.48 8.15
CA VAL A 290 -35.07 -38.48 7.07
C VAL A 290 -33.89 -39.40 7.30
N ASN A 291 -32.73 -38.86 7.62
CA ASN A 291 -31.53 -39.65 7.87
C ASN A 291 -31.72 -40.59 9.08
N SER A 292 -32.41 -40.12 10.13
CA SER A 292 -32.70 -40.98 11.29
C SER A 292 -33.66 -42.13 10.94
N LEU A 293 -34.66 -41.89 10.11
CA LEU A 293 -35.62 -42.90 9.68
C LEU A 293 -34.95 -43.95 8.75
N ILE A 294 -34.13 -43.51 7.79
CA ILE A 294 -33.35 -44.41 6.90
C ILE A 294 -32.40 -45.26 7.70
N ASN A 295 -31.70 -44.70 8.67
CA ASN A 295 -30.79 -45.47 9.51
C ASN A 295 -31.52 -46.50 10.38
N ILE A 296 -32.72 -46.17 10.90
CA ILE A 296 -33.56 -47.12 11.67
C ILE A 296 -33.99 -48.28 10.76
N GLU A 297 -34.47 -47.99 9.55
CA GLU A 297 -34.89 -49.02 8.60
C GLU A 297 -33.71 -49.93 8.16
N SER A 298 -32.56 -49.35 7.87
CA SER A 298 -31.36 -50.14 7.48
C SER A 298 -30.86 -51.01 8.62
N THR A 299 -30.83 -50.49 9.84
CA THR A 299 -30.44 -51.23 11.02
C THR A 299 -31.41 -52.36 11.33
N SER A 300 -32.71 -52.15 11.21
CA SER A 300 -33.74 -53.17 11.45
C SER A 300 -33.68 -54.28 10.39
N ALA A 301 -33.46 -53.92 9.12
CA ALA A 301 -33.33 -54.92 8.03
C ALA A 301 -32.08 -55.78 8.20
N ASP A 302 -30.96 -55.20 8.59
CA ASP A 302 -29.73 -55.92 8.85
C ASP A 302 -29.82 -56.84 10.08
N GLN A 303 -30.48 -56.37 11.14
CA GLN A 303 -30.77 -57.21 12.32
C GLN A 303 -31.65 -58.39 11.99
N LEU A 304 -32.72 -58.21 11.23
CA LEU A 304 -33.59 -59.31 10.75
C LEU A 304 -32.83 -60.34 9.87
N ARG A 305 -31.94 -59.89 9.01
CA ARG A 305 -31.08 -60.75 8.21
C ARG A 305 -30.17 -61.59 9.08
N LYS A 306 -29.53 -61.02 10.10
CA LYS A 306 -28.63 -61.72 11.05
C LYS A 306 -29.38 -62.74 11.87
N ILE A 307 -30.59 -62.39 12.37
CA ILE A 307 -31.46 -63.35 13.05
C ILE A 307 -31.82 -64.52 12.08
N GLY A 308 -32.10 -64.25 10.84
CA GLY A 308 -32.36 -65.30 9.82
C GLY A 308 -31.17 -66.25 9.68
N ILE A 309 -29.94 -65.73 9.53
CA ILE A 309 -28.71 -66.48 9.42
C ILE A 309 -28.45 -67.32 10.67
N ILE A 310 -28.64 -66.76 11.87
CA ILE A 310 -28.50 -67.46 13.12
C ILE A 310 -29.51 -68.60 13.23
N SER A 311 -30.76 -68.35 12.90
CA SER A 311 -31.84 -69.34 12.95
C SER A 311 -31.56 -70.49 11.99
N GLU A 312 -31.11 -70.19 10.77
CA GLU A 312 -30.74 -71.17 9.78
C GLU A 312 -29.54 -72.02 10.23
N SER A 313 -28.51 -71.39 10.78
CA SER A 313 -27.33 -72.08 11.29
C SER A 313 -27.65 -73.03 12.45
N ILE A 314 -28.55 -72.67 13.34
CA ILE A 314 -29.01 -73.53 14.43
C ILE A 314 -29.83 -74.65 13.92
N THR A 315 -30.70 -74.45 12.88
CA THR A 315 -31.53 -75.47 12.30
C THR A 315 -30.67 -76.55 11.55
N LEU A 316 -29.55 -76.10 10.97
CA LEU A 316 -28.60 -77.02 10.31
C LEU A 316 -27.70 -77.80 11.29
N SER A 317 -27.71 -77.47 12.56
CA SER A 317 -26.90 -78.07 13.60
C SER A 317 -27.78 -79.03 14.45
N GLU A 318 -27.72 -80.33 14.18
CA GLU A 318 -28.66 -81.37 14.71
C GLU A 318 -28.62 -81.47 16.25
N ASP A 319 -27.48 -81.15 16.93
CA ASP A 319 -27.25 -81.42 18.36
C ASP A 319 -27.16 -80.14 19.20
N ILE A 320 -27.65 -78.99 18.68
CA ILE A 320 -27.58 -77.72 19.35
C ILE A 320 -28.98 -77.19 19.66
N ASN A 321 -29.22 -76.87 20.96
CA ASN A 321 -30.45 -76.26 21.39
C ASN A 321 -30.22 -74.80 21.74
N LEU A 322 -30.96 -73.85 21.13
CA LEU A 322 -30.95 -72.45 21.50
C LEU A 322 -31.70 -72.25 22.82
N VAL A 323 -31.02 -71.71 23.84
CA VAL A 323 -31.62 -71.46 25.16
C VAL A 323 -32.13 -70.00 25.24
N SER A 324 -31.31 -69.03 24.80
CA SER A 324 -31.74 -67.65 24.80
C SER A 324 -30.98 -66.81 23.74
N ILE A 325 -31.60 -65.73 23.28
CA ILE A 325 -30.99 -64.68 22.48
C ILE A 325 -31.14 -63.38 23.29
N LYS A 326 -30.02 -62.77 23.64
CA LYS A 326 -29.99 -61.43 24.26
C LYS A 326 -29.51 -60.41 23.24
N PHE A 327 -30.23 -59.32 23.14
CA PHE A 327 -29.88 -58.21 22.28
C PHE A 327 -29.23 -57.12 23.17
N ASP A 328 -28.01 -56.76 22.83
CA ASP A 328 -27.36 -55.57 23.36
C ASP A 328 -27.04 -54.65 22.18
N ARG A 329 -27.21 -53.36 22.31
CA ARG A 329 -27.26 -52.31 21.26
C ARG A 329 -26.63 -52.63 19.92
N ASP A 330 -25.47 -53.29 19.94
CA ASP A 330 -24.67 -53.58 18.73
C ASP A 330 -24.29 -55.06 18.60
N ASN A 331 -24.70 -55.99 19.51
CA ASN A 331 -24.30 -57.38 19.54
C ASN A 331 -25.46 -58.28 19.88
N PHE A 332 -25.45 -59.50 19.34
CA PHE A 332 -26.33 -60.61 19.76
C PHE A 332 -25.54 -61.57 20.60
N ASN A 333 -26.01 -61.87 21.79
CA ASN A 333 -25.47 -62.91 22.62
C ASN A 333 -26.41 -64.12 22.61
N LEU A 334 -25.94 -65.21 22.01
CA LEU A 334 -26.67 -66.46 21.92
C LEU A 334 -26.21 -67.36 23.07
N GLU A 335 -27.14 -67.91 23.80
CA GLU A 335 -26.86 -68.93 24.77
C GLU A 335 -27.35 -70.28 24.20
N VAL A 336 -26.46 -71.22 23.96
CA VAL A 336 -26.76 -72.51 23.33
C VAL A 336 -26.35 -73.66 24.25
N GLU A 337 -27.16 -74.74 24.26
CA GLU A 337 -26.92 -75.97 24.96
C GLU A 337 -26.52 -77.05 23.95
N THR A 338 -25.38 -77.69 24.18
CA THR A 338 -24.82 -78.78 23.30
C THR A 338 -24.23 -79.89 24.10
N SER A 339 -23.85 -80.99 23.43
CA SER A 339 -23.19 -82.15 24.03
C SER A 339 -21.67 -82.03 24.10
N SER A 340 -21.06 -81.25 23.21
CA SER A 340 -19.60 -81.06 23.16
C SER A 340 -19.18 -79.62 22.82
N TYR A 341 -17.95 -79.25 23.19
CA TYR A 341 -17.37 -77.94 22.82
C TYR A 341 -17.12 -77.86 21.30
N ALA A 342 -16.87 -78.94 20.63
CA ALA A 342 -16.67 -78.95 19.20
C ALA A 342 -17.92 -78.49 18.40
N GLU A 343 -19.13 -78.78 18.93
CA GLU A 343 -20.38 -78.33 18.32
C GLU A 343 -20.56 -76.82 18.40
N ILE A 344 -20.09 -76.17 19.51
CA ILE A 344 -20.09 -74.68 19.62
C ILE A 344 -19.16 -74.09 18.58
N GLU A 345 -17.95 -74.63 18.41
CA GLU A 345 -17.01 -74.20 17.37
C GLU A 345 -17.54 -74.40 15.96
N ASN A 346 -18.20 -75.48 15.71
CA ASN A 346 -18.84 -75.80 14.41
C ASN A 346 -19.95 -74.72 14.10
N LEU A 347 -20.78 -74.45 15.07
CA LEU A 347 -21.83 -73.43 14.92
C LEU A 347 -21.24 -72.02 14.65
N ILE A 348 -20.16 -71.62 15.39
CA ILE A 348 -19.46 -70.38 15.14
C ILE A 348 -18.89 -70.30 13.70
N ASN A 349 -18.25 -71.38 13.26
CA ASN A 349 -17.71 -71.47 11.91
C ASN A 349 -18.83 -71.42 10.86
N LEU A 350 -19.97 -72.02 11.13
CA LEU A 350 -21.13 -72.05 10.21
C LEU A 350 -21.72 -70.63 10.11
N ILE A 351 -21.98 -69.93 11.22
CA ILE A 351 -22.46 -68.53 11.26
C ILE A 351 -21.46 -67.62 10.54
N SER A 352 -20.15 -67.79 10.78
CA SER A 352 -19.09 -67.00 10.13
C SER A 352 -19.03 -67.26 8.63
N SER A 353 -19.25 -68.51 8.16
CA SER A 353 -19.27 -68.85 6.75
C SER A 353 -20.44 -68.21 6.00
N MET A 354 -21.53 -67.91 6.69
CA MET A 354 -22.71 -67.21 6.17
C MET A 354 -22.54 -65.67 6.22
N GLY A 355 -21.34 -65.17 6.58
CA GLY A 355 -20.97 -63.76 6.51
C GLY A 355 -21.35 -62.94 7.76
N VAL A 356 -21.51 -63.59 8.90
CA VAL A 356 -21.78 -62.91 10.17
C VAL A 356 -20.64 -63.24 11.15
N GLU A 357 -19.89 -62.26 11.57
CA GLU A 357 -18.76 -62.48 12.48
C GLU A 357 -19.26 -62.92 13.88
N SER A 358 -18.77 -64.09 14.29
CA SER A 358 -19.17 -64.66 15.59
C SER A 358 -17.94 -65.18 16.37
N ARG A 359 -18.00 -65.07 17.70
CA ARG A 359 -16.92 -65.50 18.61
C ARG A 359 -17.47 -66.25 19.78
N ALA A 360 -16.70 -67.21 20.26
CA ALA A 360 -17.03 -67.95 21.47
C ALA A 360 -16.97 -67.02 22.72
N GLY A 361 -17.98 -67.05 23.52
CA GLY A 361 -18.04 -66.44 24.85
C GLY A 361 -17.72 -67.42 25.95
N ALA A 362 -18.27 -67.18 27.12
CA ALA A 362 -18.11 -68.07 28.28
C ALA A 362 -18.85 -69.41 28.06
N SER A 363 -18.24 -70.52 28.51
CA SER A 363 -18.86 -71.85 28.47
C SER A 363 -18.77 -72.52 29.80
N ARG A 364 -19.85 -73.18 30.24
CA ARG A 364 -19.93 -73.94 31.48
C ARG A 364 -20.55 -75.27 31.28
N ARG A 365 -20.08 -76.29 32.02
CA ARG A 365 -20.66 -77.64 32.01
C ARG A 365 -21.75 -77.77 33.07
N LEU A 366 -22.93 -78.17 32.69
CA LEU A 366 -24.07 -78.39 33.56
C LEU A 366 -24.57 -79.82 33.32
N ASN A 367 -24.37 -80.67 34.33
CA ASN A 367 -24.65 -82.08 34.22
C ASN A 367 -23.89 -82.73 33.05
N ASN A 368 -24.54 -83.36 32.09
CA ASN A 368 -23.92 -83.94 30.89
C ASN A 368 -23.96 -83.07 29.64
N LYS A 369 -24.33 -81.78 29.78
CA LYS A 369 -24.45 -80.84 28.68
C LYS A 369 -23.54 -79.62 28.91
N ILE A 370 -23.19 -78.95 27.80
CA ILE A 370 -22.40 -77.71 27.83
C ILE A 370 -23.30 -76.56 27.44
N LEU A 371 -23.32 -75.56 28.28
CA LEU A 371 -23.97 -74.29 28.02
C LEU A 371 -22.88 -73.31 27.57
N GLY A 372 -22.96 -72.84 26.32
CA GLY A 372 -21.98 -71.95 25.71
C GLY A 372 -22.64 -70.64 25.26
N GLU A 373 -21.90 -69.55 25.45
CA GLU A 373 -22.27 -68.25 24.91
C GLU A 373 -21.54 -67.98 23.59
N ILE A 374 -22.27 -67.45 22.59
CA ILE A 374 -21.72 -67.03 21.32
C ILE A 374 -22.06 -65.55 21.11
N ASN A 375 -21.03 -64.73 20.99
CA ASN A 375 -21.15 -63.33 20.72
C ASN A 375 -21.09 -63.06 19.19
N VAL A 376 -22.16 -62.50 18.64
CA VAL A 376 -22.27 -62.15 17.23
C VAL A 376 -22.17 -60.65 17.15
N GLN A 377 -21.12 -60.14 16.49
CA GLN A 377 -20.83 -58.71 16.40
C GLN A 377 -21.57 -58.08 15.20
N GLN A 378 -21.94 -56.88 15.38
CA GLN A 378 -22.42 -56.01 14.32
C GLN A 378 -21.20 -55.30 13.68
N PHE A 379 -21.06 -55.36 12.37
CA PHE A 379 -20.14 -54.51 11.64
C PHE A 379 -20.73 -53.13 11.39
#